data_eb5f7847190b9bfe686877503c965536
#
_entry.id   eb5f7847190b9bfe686877503c965536
#
_cell.length_a   1.000
_cell.length_b   1.000
_cell.length_c   1.000
_cell.angle_alpha   90.00
_cell.angle_beta   90.00
_cell.angle_gamma   90.00
#
_symmetry.space_group_name_H-M   'P 1'
#
loop_
_entity.id
_entity.type
_entity.pdbx_description
1 polymer ?
#
loop_
_entity_poly.entity_id
_entity_poly.type
_entity_poly.pdbx_seq_one_letter_code
_entity_poly.pdbx_strand_id
1 'polypeptide(L)'
;MDAEHAAPLLVDRSQGAAFVRLRVASHPVIPVHPETNRPYLFVNGSFTSHIEGIAKWESDMLLEGLHKFVAASPKFQCRVKWTKNTLTMWDNRCVQHHAIRDYVGYSRYGERVSV
;
A
#
# COMPACT_ATOMS: atom_id res chain seq x y z
N MET A 1 -1.03 25.92 11.78
CA MET A 1 -1.41 25.78 10.35
C MET A 1 -2.03 24.41 10.23
N ASP A 2 -3.34 24.41 10.22
CA ASP A 2 -4.17 23.28 10.60
C ASP A 2 -4.24 22.22 9.53
N ALA A 3 -3.86 21.00 9.90
CA ALA A 3 -4.04 19.79 9.13
C ALA A 3 -5.48 19.27 9.34
N GLU A 4 -6.44 19.91 8.70
CA GLU A 4 -7.83 19.44 8.71
C GLU A 4 -8.38 19.52 7.30
N HIS A 5 -8.53 18.38 6.67
CA HIS A 5 -9.60 17.96 5.77
C HIS A 5 -9.14 16.71 4.97
N ALA A 6 -9.36 15.57 5.56
CA ALA A 6 -9.23 14.30 4.86
C ALA A 6 -10.62 13.82 4.47
N ALA A 7 -10.88 13.70 3.19
CA ALA A 7 -12.11 13.14 2.66
C ALA A 7 -12.01 11.62 2.44
N PRO A 8 -13.12 10.91 2.57
CA PRO A 8 -13.16 9.46 2.76
C PRO A 8 -13.17 8.57 1.51
N LEU A 9 -12.40 7.45 1.45
CA LEU A 9 -12.38 6.38 0.44
C LEU A 9 -13.47 5.32 0.69
N LEU A 10 -14.24 5.00 -0.33
CA LEU A 10 -15.14 3.84 -0.36
C LEU A 10 -14.42 2.67 -1.05
N VAL A 11 -14.18 1.60 -0.33
CA VAL A 11 -13.82 0.30 -0.93
C VAL A 11 -15.02 -0.62 -0.84
N ASP A 12 -15.65 -0.92 -1.97
CA ASP A 12 -16.66 -1.95 -2.10
C ASP A 12 -15.98 -3.34 -2.16
N ARG A 13 -16.24 -4.15 -1.16
CA ARG A 13 -15.99 -5.59 -1.20
C ARG A 13 -17.31 -6.33 -1.05
N SER A 14 -18.02 -6.48 -2.13
CA SER A 14 -19.15 -7.42 -2.21
C SER A 14 -18.63 -8.85 -2.20
N GLN A 15 -18.54 -9.44 -1.03
CA GLN A 15 -18.65 -10.89 -0.74
C GLN A 15 -18.42 -11.13 0.77
N GLY A 16 -19.50 -11.13 1.55
CA GLY A 16 -19.65 -11.96 2.73
C GLY A 16 -18.76 -11.71 3.95
N ALA A 17 -18.51 -10.46 4.37
CA ALA A 17 -17.98 -10.16 5.69
C ALA A 17 -18.51 -8.79 6.16
N ALA A 18 -18.73 -8.65 7.48
CA ALA A 18 -19.26 -7.45 8.10
C ALA A 18 -18.66 -6.17 7.51
N PHE A 19 -19.51 -5.23 7.10
CA PHE A 19 -19.13 -3.92 6.58
C PHE A 19 -18.31 -3.15 7.63
N VAL A 20 -17.01 -3.23 7.55
CA VAL A 20 -16.15 -2.24 8.20
C VAL A 20 -16.21 -0.99 7.33
N ARG A 21 -16.89 0.04 7.81
CA ARG A 21 -16.86 1.38 7.21
C ARG A 21 -15.43 1.90 7.32
N LEU A 22 -14.59 1.63 6.33
CA LEU A 22 -13.27 2.20 6.25
C LEU A 22 -13.45 3.72 6.09
N ARG A 23 -12.91 4.49 7.01
CA ARG A 23 -12.78 5.94 6.84
C ARG A 23 -11.74 6.17 5.75
N VAL A 24 -12.08 7.04 4.82
CA VAL A 24 -11.17 7.46 3.78
C VAL A 24 -10.40 8.66 4.29
N ALA A 25 -9.12 8.66 4.03
CA ALA A 25 -8.25 9.75 4.38
C ALA A 25 -7.51 10.23 3.12
N SER A 26 -7.34 11.53 3.00
CA SER A 26 -6.48 12.12 1.98
C SER A 26 -5.05 12.17 2.51
N HIS A 27 -4.11 11.73 1.69
CA HIS A 27 -2.69 11.72 2.02
C HIS A 27 -1.87 12.32 0.88
N PRO A 28 -0.75 12.98 1.17
CA PRO A 28 0.17 13.38 0.11
C PRO A 28 0.64 12.17 -0.70
N VAL A 29 0.75 12.33 -2.02
CA VAL A 29 1.33 11.30 -2.90
C VAL A 29 2.80 11.04 -2.56
N ILE A 30 3.52 12.11 -2.15
CA ILE A 30 4.92 12.08 -1.76
C ILE A 30 5.08 12.73 -0.38
N PRO A 31 4.75 12.03 0.70
CA PRO A 31 4.99 12.53 2.05
C PRO A 31 6.48 12.43 2.42
N VAL A 32 6.83 13.09 3.53
CA VAL A 32 8.16 13.00 4.14
C VAL A 32 8.10 12.05 5.34
N HIS A 33 9.02 11.10 5.38
CA HIS A 33 9.08 10.14 6.45
C HIS A 33 9.55 10.81 7.76
N PRO A 34 8.80 10.69 8.87
CA PRO A 34 9.06 11.47 10.09
C PRO A 34 10.39 11.14 10.77
N GLU A 35 10.86 9.90 10.66
CA GLU A 35 12.10 9.48 11.31
C GLU A 35 13.35 9.75 10.44
N THR A 36 13.23 9.57 9.14
CA THR A 36 14.38 9.65 8.22
C THR A 36 14.47 10.97 7.48
N ASN A 37 13.41 11.78 7.54
CA ASN A 37 13.24 13.03 6.80
C ASN A 37 13.43 12.89 5.27
N ARG A 38 13.14 11.72 4.73
CA ARG A 38 13.24 11.41 3.30
C ARG A 38 11.85 11.36 2.67
N PRO A 39 11.68 11.90 1.45
CA PRO A 39 10.43 11.74 0.73
C PRO A 39 10.26 10.28 0.29
N TYR A 40 9.01 9.81 0.27
CA TYR A 40 8.66 8.48 -0.22
C TYR A 40 7.34 8.52 -1.00
N LEU A 41 7.14 7.53 -1.86
CA LEU A 41 5.92 7.39 -2.64
C LEU A 41 4.84 6.67 -1.81
N PHE A 42 3.71 7.33 -1.59
CA PHE A 42 2.59 6.80 -0.81
C PHE A 42 1.36 6.55 -1.68
N VAL A 43 1.49 5.61 -2.61
CA VAL A 43 0.39 5.11 -3.44
C VAL A 43 0.33 3.59 -3.38
N ASN A 44 -0.88 3.02 -3.38
CA ASN A 44 -1.08 1.58 -3.30
C ASN A 44 -2.22 1.17 -4.24
N GLY A 45 -1.98 0.19 -5.10
CA GLY A 45 -2.93 -0.27 -6.10
C GLY A 45 -4.24 -0.87 -5.54
N SER A 46 -4.26 -1.25 -4.26
CA SER A 46 -5.46 -1.79 -3.60
C SER A 46 -6.23 -0.74 -2.79
N PHE A 47 -5.60 0.36 -2.41
CA PHE A 47 -6.18 1.33 -1.47
C PHE A 47 -6.24 2.75 -2.00
N THR A 48 -5.40 3.16 -2.94
CA THR A 48 -5.44 4.50 -3.52
C THR A 48 -6.51 4.56 -4.61
N SER A 49 -7.50 5.45 -4.45
CA SER A 49 -8.61 5.59 -5.40
C SER A 49 -8.32 6.60 -6.50
N HIS A 50 -7.79 7.76 -6.15
CA HIS A 50 -7.50 8.84 -7.09
C HIS A 50 -6.55 9.88 -6.47
N ILE A 51 -6.01 10.75 -7.31
CA ILE A 51 -5.25 11.94 -6.92
C ILE A 51 -6.20 13.13 -6.99
N GLU A 52 -6.34 13.85 -5.88
CA GLU A 52 -7.18 15.04 -5.81
C GLU A 52 -6.57 16.22 -6.59
N GLY A 53 -7.43 17.13 -7.06
CA GLY A 53 -7.02 18.35 -7.73
C GLY A 53 -6.72 18.23 -9.22
N ILE A 54 -6.84 17.03 -9.80
CA ILE A 54 -6.71 16.79 -11.24
C ILE A 54 -7.91 16.02 -11.78
N ALA A 55 -8.07 15.98 -13.09
CA ALA A 55 -9.16 15.22 -13.71
C ALA A 55 -9.00 13.70 -13.47
N LYS A 56 -10.12 12.99 -13.41
CA LYS A 56 -10.13 11.54 -13.11
C LYS A 56 -9.22 10.73 -14.06
N TRP A 57 -9.25 11.02 -15.34
CA TRP A 57 -8.44 10.32 -16.33
C TRP A 57 -6.93 10.59 -16.16
N GLU A 58 -6.55 11.83 -15.77
CA GLU A 58 -5.16 12.18 -15.45
C GLU A 58 -4.67 11.42 -14.21
N SER A 59 -5.50 11.41 -13.17
CA SER A 59 -5.24 10.64 -11.96
C SER A 59 -5.03 9.15 -12.26
N ASP A 60 -5.90 8.54 -13.08
CA ASP A 60 -5.82 7.13 -13.43
C ASP A 60 -4.53 6.82 -14.20
N MET A 61 -4.16 7.65 -15.17
CA MET A 61 -2.90 7.49 -15.92
C MET A 61 -1.67 7.59 -15.00
N LEU A 62 -1.65 8.58 -14.10
CA LEU A 62 -0.52 8.76 -13.18
C LEU A 62 -0.42 7.59 -12.20
N LEU A 63 -1.52 7.16 -11.60
CA LEU A 63 -1.53 6.03 -10.66
C LEU A 63 -1.13 4.74 -11.35
N GLU A 64 -1.63 4.46 -12.54
CA GLU A 64 -1.22 3.30 -13.32
C GLU A 64 0.28 3.31 -13.62
N GLY A 65 0.83 4.45 -14.03
CA GLY A 65 2.25 4.63 -14.27
C GLY A 65 3.09 4.40 -13.02
N LEU A 66 2.68 4.96 -11.88
CA LEU A 66 3.37 4.80 -10.60
C LEU A 66 3.33 3.35 -10.10
N HIS A 67 2.19 2.68 -10.20
CA HIS A 67 2.07 1.27 -9.82
C HIS A 67 2.95 0.38 -10.68
N LYS A 68 2.94 0.58 -12.01
CA LYS A 68 3.81 -0.14 -12.95
C LYS A 68 5.29 0.11 -12.65
N PHE A 69 5.65 1.36 -12.36
CA PHE A 69 7.02 1.72 -12.02
C PHE A 69 7.52 0.98 -10.77
N VAL A 70 6.74 0.96 -9.68
CA VAL A 70 7.08 0.23 -8.46
C VAL A 70 7.17 -1.28 -8.73
N ALA A 71 6.19 -1.84 -9.44
CA ALA A 71 6.14 -3.28 -9.72
C ALA A 71 7.24 -3.76 -10.67
N ALA A 72 7.69 -2.92 -11.62
CA ALA A 72 8.69 -3.28 -12.62
C ALA A 72 10.13 -2.89 -12.27
N SER A 73 10.37 -2.27 -11.11
CA SER A 73 11.68 -1.73 -10.73
C SER A 73 12.39 -2.62 -9.71
N PRO A 74 13.24 -3.58 -10.11
CA PRO A 74 13.91 -4.51 -9.18
C PRO A 74 14.77 -3.81 -8.12
N LYS A 75 15.29 -2.62 -8.43
CA LYS A 75 16.13 -1.83 -7.50
C LYS A 75 15.39 -1.37 -6.25
N PHE A 76 14.05 -1.40 -6.25
CA PHE A 76 13.20 -1.05 -5.10
C PHE A 76 12.62 -2.28 -4.41
N GLN A 77 12.96 -3.47 -4.86
CA GLN A 77 12.36 -4.71 -4.38
C GLN A 77 13.40 -5.57 -3.67
N CYS A 78 12.95 -6.24 -2.64
CA CYS A 78 13.70 -7.33 -2.04
C CYS A 78 12.76 -8.53 -1.85
N ARG A 79 13.29 -9.73 -2.05
CA ARG A 79 12.55 -10.96 -1.84
C ARG A 79 12.97 -11.58 -0.50
N VAL A 80 12.01 -11.69 0.40
CA VAL A 80 12.20 -12.39 1.68
C VAL A 80 11.83 -13.85 1.50
N LYS A 81 12.77 -14.75 1.73
CA LYS A 81 12.52 -16.19 1.76
C LYS A 81 12.17 -16.59 3.19
N TRP A 82 10.94 -17.06 3.38
CA TRP A 82 10.46 -17.52 4.67
C TRP A 82 11.01 -18.90 5.02
N THR A 83 11.50 -19.04 6.25
CA THR A 83 11.89 -20.32 6.86
C THR A 83 11.17 -20.45 8.20
N LYS A 84 11.22 -21.60 8.82
CA LYS A 84 10.67 -21.82 10.17
C LYS A 84 11.29 -20.81 11.15
N ASN A 85 10.47 -20.19 11.97
CA ASN A 85 10.86 -19.17 12.97
C ASN A 85 11.42 -17.88 12.37
N THR A 86 11.14 -17.55 11.11
CA THR A 86 11.48 -16.26 10.54
C THR A 86 10.54 -15.18 11.06
N LEU A 87 11.10 -14.11 11.59
CA LEU A 87 10.41 -12.86 11.89
C LEU A 87 10.85 -11.80 10.89
N THR A 88 9.89 -11.17 10.23
CA THR A 88 10.16 -10.06 9.31
C THR A 88 9.39 -8.83 9.78
N MET A 89 10.07 -7.71 9.83
CA MET A 89 9.49 -6.42 10.20
C MET A 89 9.72 -5.42 9.06
N TRP A 90 8.72 -4.62 8.75
CA TRP A 90 8.83 -3.53 7.77
C TRP A 90 8.00 -2.33 8.19
N ASP A 91 8.42 -1.15 7.75
CA ASP A 91 7.67 0.08 7.96
C ASP A 91 6.57 0.22 6.89
N ASN A 92 5.34 0.07 7.29
CA ASN A 92 4.17 0.14 6.41
C ASN A 92 3.95 1.53 5.79
N ARG A 93 4.59 2.57 6.32
CA ARG A 93 4.48 3.93 5.77
C ARG A 93 5.14 4.03 4.40
N CYS A 94 6.31 3.42 4.23
CA CYS A 94 7.12 3.54 3.02
C CYS A 94 7.40 2.22 2.30
N VAL A 95 6.90 1.08 2.80
CA VAL A 95 7.10 -0.25 2.21
C VAL A 95 5.76 -0.89 1.88
N GLN A 96 5.67 -1.49 0.71
CA GLN A 96 4.57 -2.35 0.30
C GLN A 96 5.06 -3.81 0.25
N HIS A 97 4.18 -4.75 0.53
CA HIS A 97 4.51 -6.16 0.42
C HIS A 97 3.58 -6.88 -0.56
N HIS A 98 4.13 -7.85 -1.25
CA HIS A 98 3.41 -8.72 -2.17
C HIS A 98 3.66 -10.19 -1.81
N ALA A 99 2.59 -10.92 -1.54
CA ALA A 99 2.68 -12.36 -1.29
C ALA A 99 2.88 -13.11 -2.61
N ILE A 100 4.06 -13.68 -2.79
CA ILE A 100 4.37 -14.51 -3.96
C ILE A 100 3.77 -15.89 -3.74
N ARG A 101 2.93 -16.35 -4.70
CA ARG A 101 2.26 -17.65 -4.63
C ARG A 101 3.09 -18.73 -5.33
N ASP A 102 4.26 -19.02 -4.81
CA ASP A 102 5.22 -19.99 -5.36
C ASP A 102 5.35 -21.27 -4.51
N TYR A 103 4.39 -21.55 -3.65
CA TYR A 103 4.36 -22.70 -2.73
C TYR A 103 3.23 -23.68 -3.06
N VAL A 104 2.90 -23.86 -4.33
CA VAL A 104 1.85 -24.79 -4.76
C VAL A 104 2.17 -26.21 -4.28
N GLY A 105 1.22 -26.86 -3.62
CA GLY A 105 1.39 -28.18 -3.01
C GLY A 105 1.97 -28.21 -1.59
N TYR A 106 2.30 -27.04 -1.03
CA TYR A 106 2.81 -26.92 0.34
C TYR A 106 1.90 -26.05 1.20
N SER A 107 1.83 -26.34 2.49
CA SER A 107 1.14 -25.51 3.48
C SER A 107 2.04 -24.34 3.90
N ARG A 108 1.46 -23.14 3.98
CA ARG A 108 2.09 -21.95 4.54
C ARG A 108 1.22 -21.42 5.66
N TYR A 109 1.79 -21.30 6.83
CA TYR A 109 1.18 -20.62 7.97
C TYR A 109 2.03 -19.41 8.37
N GLY A 110 1.39 -18.31 8.70
CA GLY A 110 2.06 -17.10 9.17
C GLY A 110 1.09 -16.23 9.95
N GLU A 111 1.60 -15.52 10.93
CA GLU A 111 0.85 -14.55 11.73
C GLU A 111 1.37 -13.14 11.44
N ARG A 112 0.50 -12.15 11.54
CA ARG A 112 0.84 -10.74 11.38
C ARG A 112 0.25 -9.90 12.49
N VAL A 113 1.07 -9.06 13.06
CA VAL A 113 0.67 -8.00 14.00
C VAL A 113 1.03 -6.66 13.38
N SER A 114 0.14 -5.70 13.50
CA SER A 114 0.40 -4.29 13.16
C SER A 114 0.43 -3.49 14.45
N VAL A 115 1.43 -2.67 14.61
CA VAL A 115 1.65 -1.78 15.75
C VAL A 115 1.55 -0.33 15.29
#